data_88192bbceeab8be50c5cb82cf9382e49
#
_entry.id   88192bbceeab8be50c5cb82cf9382e49
#
_cell.length_a   1.000
_cell.length_b   1.000
_cell.length_c   1.000
_cell.angle_alpha   90.00
_cell.angle_beta   90.00
_cell.angle_gamma   90.00
#
_symmetry.space_group_name_H-M   'P 1'
#
loop_
_entity.id
_entity.type
_entity.pdbx_description
1 polymer ?
#
loop_
_entity_poly.entity_id
_entity_poly.type
_entity_poly.pdbx_seq_one_letter_code
_entity_poly.pdbx_strand_id
1 'polypeptide(L)'
;VSGTPRRLVVAVEDLDTRQSDLVQVVKGPPAERAYDAEGKPTKAAEGFARGKGVDVSALEISEIDGGRYVTVQVQQTGKPALQILAEALPGAITNLKFDKSMRWNSSNVAFSRPIRWLLAILGDQLIPFTYAGLSSAKQTRGLRFQEQEVLDVDSPDTYFAILEEQKIVLDVEERRKIIEEQVKEKIKSCGGADHRIEEDLLDEVTMMVESPTAFIGSFEAEYLDLPPEVLISVMKKHQRYFPVFDLNGELMKFFIGIRNGNEKHIEQVIDGNEQVVRARFA
;
A
#
# COMPACT_ATOMS: atom_id res chain seq x y z
N VAL A 1 0.23 -7.50 -0.20
CA VAL A 1 0.15 -6.04 0.00
C VAL A 1 1.11 -5.66 1.11
N SER A 2 1.94 -4.67 0.85
CA SER A 2 2.98 -4.18 1.77
C SER A 2 2.97 -2.66 1.82
N GLY A 3 3.62 -2.07 2.81
CA GLY A 3 3.66 -0.62 2.86
C GLY A 3 4.57 -0.03 3.92
N THR A 4 4.79 1.27 3.75
CA THR A 4 5.53 2.13 4.67
C THR A 4 4.68 3.36 4.98
N PRO A 5 5.10 4.26 5.87
CA PRO A 5 4.40 5.55 6.07
C PRO A 5 4.21 6.38 4.80
N ARG A 6 4.96 6.10 3.73
CA ARG A 6 4.97 6.85 2.48
C ARG A 6 4.52 6.07 1.25
N ARG A 7 4.36 4.74 1.35
CA ARG A 7 4.07 3.84 0.23
C ARG A 7 2.98 2.87 0.59
N LEU A 8 2.13 2.60 -0.37
CA LEU A 8 1.26 1.43 -0.39
C LEU A 8 1.59 0.67 -1.67
N VAL A 9 1.98 -0.59 -1.51
CA VAL A 9 2.49 -1.42 -2.61
C VAL A 9 1.64 -2.68 -2.73
N VAL A 10 1.22 -2.96 -3.95
CA VAL A 10 0.55 -4.21 -4.32
C VAL A 10 1.41 -4.86 -5.40
N ALA A 11 1.96 -6.03 -5.12
CA ALA A 11 2.60 -6.89 -6.08
C ALA A 11 1.69 -8.10 -6.36
N VAL A 12 1.55 -8.44 -7.62
CA VAL A 12 0.80 -9.59 -8.09
C VAL A 12 1.72 -10.38 -9.03
N GLU A 13 1.92 -11.64 -8.71
CA GLU A 13 2.69 -12.59 -9.53
C GLU A 13 1.73 -13.38 -10.42
N ASP A 14 2.23 -13.92 -11.50
CA ASP A 14 1.52 -14.82 -12.43
C ASP A 14 0.18 -14.27 -12.94
N LEU A 15 0.11 -12.95 -13.16
CA LEU A 15 -1.08 -12.34 -13.73
C LEU A 15 -1.21 -12.69 -15.20
N ASP A 16 -2.35 -13.24 -15.58
CA ASP A 16 -2.67 -13.51 -16.99
C ASP A 16 -2.56 -12.26 -17.85
N THR A 17 -1.91 -12.37 -18.99
CA THR A 17 -1.73 -11.25 -19.94
C THR A 17 -3.01 -10.79 -20.60
N ARG A 18 -4.07 -11.60 -20.53
CA ARG A 18 -5.38 -11.37 -21.14
C ARG A 18 -6.47 -12.05 -20.32
N GLN A 19 -7.62 -11.40 -20.24
CA GLN A 19 -8.84 -11.99 -19.71
C GLN A 19 -9.30 -13.16 -20.61
N SER A 20 -9.80 -14.23 -19.99
CA SER A 20 -10.39 -15.34 -20.73
C SER A 20 -11.58 -14.89 -21.57
N ASP A 21 -11.75 -15.48 -22.75
CA ASP A 21 -12.93 -15.28 -23.54
C ASP A 21 -14.17 -15.78 -22.78
N LEU A 22 -15.22 -14.98 -22.78
CA LEU A 22 -16.46 -15.34 -22.12
C LEU A 22 -17.51 -15.71 -23.17
N VAL A 23 -18.06 -16.90 -23.08
CA VAL A 23 -19.24 -17.31 -23.84
C VAL A 23 -20.47 -17.04 -22.95
N GLN A 24 -21.29 -16.11 -23.37
CA GLN A 24 -22.51 -15.74 -22.65
C GLN A 24 -23.74 -16.10 -23.48
N VAL A 25 -24.66 -16.87 -22.87
CA VAL A 25 -25.98 -17.09 -23.45
C VAL A 25 -26.85 -15.87 -23.13
N VAL A 26 -27.25 -15.16 -24.16
CA VAL A 26 -28.09 -13.96 -24.03
C VAL A 26 -29.52 -14.31 -24.32
N LYS A 27 -30.42 -14.00 -23.39
CA LYS A 27 -31.88 -14.17 -23.51
C LYS A 27 -32.44 -13.09 -24.43
N GLY A 28 -33.22 -13.51 -25.40
CA GLY A 28 -33.90 -12.68 -26.36
C GLY A 28 -35.43 -12.65 -26.18
N PRO A 29 -36.18 -12.38 -27.23
CA PRO A 29 -37.64 -12.34 -27.17
C PRO A 29 -38.26 -13.74 -26.92
N PRO A 30 -39.51 -13.81 -26.43
CA PRO A 30 -40.25 -15.07 -26.34
C PRO A 30 -40.31 -15.78 -27.71
N ALA A 31 -40.19 -17.11 -27.71
CA ALA A 31 -40.15 -17.91 -28.94
C ALA A 31 -41.38 -17.70 -29.82
N GLU A 32 -42.54 -17.51 -29.22
CA GLU A 32 -43.82 -17.26 -29.92
C GLU A 32 -43.84 -15.90 -30.69
N ARG A 33 -42.99 -14.94 -30.28
CA ARG A 33 -42.84 -13.66 -30.98
C ARG A 33 -41.69 -13.70 -31.98
N ALA A 34 -40.72 -14.57 -31.76
CA ALA A 34 -39.52 -14.69 -32.57
C ALA A 34 -39.74 -15.53 -33.83
N TYR A 35 -40.67 -16.47 -33.79
CA TYR A 35 -41.02 -17.34 -34.93
C TYR A 35 -42.52 -17.30 -35.18
N ASP A 36 -42.92 -17.38 -36.45
CA ASP A 36 -44.30 -17.49 -36.86
C ASP A 36 -44.82 -18.93 -36.74
N ALA A 37 -46.09 -19.15 -37.12
CA ALA A 37 -46.74 -20.48 -37.05
C ALA A 37 -46.09 -21.50 -38.02
N GLU A 38 -45.41 -21.07 -39.03
CA GLU A 38 -44.65 -21.85 -40.02
C GLU A 38 -43.18 -22.05 -39.60
N GLY A 39 -42.79 -21.51 -38.43
CA GLY A 39 -41.44 -21.62 -37.88
C GLY A 39 -40.41 -20.69 -38.55
N LYS A 40 -40.85 -19.69 -39.29
CA LYS A 40 -39.96 -18.70 -39.91
C LYS A 40 -39.64 -17.58 -38.93
N PRO A 41 -38.40 -17.05 -38.95
CA PRO A 41 -38.00 -15.94 -38.08
C PRO A 41 -38.78 -14.67 -38.42
N THR A 42 -39.31 -14.02 -37.41
CA THR A 42 -39.99 -12.73 -37.52
C THR A 42 -39.01 -11.57 -37.42
N LYS A 43 -39.47 -10.35 -37.65
CA LYS A 43 -38.69 -9.13 -37.45
C LYS A 43 -38.10 -9.01 -36.03
N ALA A 44 -38.72 -9.64 -35.03
CA ALA A 44 -38.23 -9.65 -33.69
C ALA A 44 -36.98 -10.53 -33.54
N ALA A 45 -36.95 -11.70 -34.15
CA ALA A 45 -35.77 -12.56 -34.18
C ALA A 45 -34.65 -11.92 -35.02
N GLU A 46 -34.96 -11.39 -36.20
CA GLU A 46 -33.98 -10.69 -37.06
C GLU A 46 -33.35 -9.48 -36.34
N GLY A 47 -34.17 -8.67 -35.68
CA GLY A 47 -33.71 -7.52 -34.88
C GLY A 47 -32.83 -7.90 -33.74
N PHE A 48 -33.17 -9.00 -33.04
CA PHE A 48 -32.36 -9.53 -31.96
C PHE A 48 -30.99 -10.06 -32.43
N ALA A 49 -30.99 -10.89 -33.51
CA ALA A 49 -29.76 -11.41 -34.12
C ALA A 49 -28.85 -10.28 -34.59
N ARG A 50 -29.40 -9.29 -35.31
CA ARG A 50 -28.66 -8.10 -35.76
C ARG A 50 -28.07 -7.30 -34.59
N GLY A 51 -28.85 -7.11 -33.52
CA GLY A 51 -28.40 -6.39 -32.31
C GLY A 51 -27.30 -7.12 -31.56
N LYS A 52 -27.12 -8.41 -31.77
CA LYS A 52 -26.05 -9.23 -31.19
C LYS A 52 -24.92 -9.55 -32.18
N GLY A 53 -25.02 -9.08 -33.43
CA GLY A 53 -23.99 -9.28 -34.45
C GLY A 53 -23.87 -10.72 -34.94
N VAL A 54 -24.97 -11.50 -34.89
CA VAL A 54 -25.01 -12.92 -35.28
C VAL A 54 -26.00 -13.14 -36.40
N ASP A 55 -25.86 -14.26 -37.13
CA ASP A 55 -26.87 -14.69 -38.08
C ASP A 55 -28.11 -15.23 -37.38
N VAL A 56 -29.29 -15.10 -37.97
CA VAL A 56 -30.56 -15.59 -37.43
C VAL A 56 -30.53 -17.11 -37.23
N SER A 57 -29.77 -17.84 -38.02
CA SER A 57 -29.59 -19.29 -37.89
C SER A 57 -28.82 -19.72 -36.62
N ALA A 58 -28.13 -18.80 -35.98
CA ALA A 58 -27.43 -19.02 -34.71
C ALA A 58 -28.35 -18.89 -33.46
N LEU A 59 -29.60 -18.54 -33.68
CA LEU A 59 -30.60 -18.42 -32.61
C LEU A 59 -31.11 -19.82 -32.21
N GLU A 60 -31.11 -20.08 -30.92
CA GLU A 60 -31.63 -21.31 -30.33
C GLU A 60 -32.86 -20.98 -29.45
N ILE A 61 -33.74 -21.96 -29.25
CA ILE A 61 -34.84 -21.82 -28.28
C ILE A 61 -34.49 -22.55 -27.02
N SER A 62 -34.47 -21.82 -25.91
CA SER A 62 -34.18 -22.37 -24.56
C SER A 62 -35.35 -22.09 -23.62
N GLU A 63 -35.56 -22.99 -22.68
CA GLU A 63 -36.53 -22.79 -21.61
C GLU A 63 -35.83 -22.07 -20.44
N ILE A 64 -36.34 -20.87 -20.11
CA ILE A 64 -35.81 -20.05 -19.02
C ILE A 64 -36.97 -19.56 -18.17
N ASP A 65 -36.94 -19.81 -16.86
CA ASP A 65 -37.96 -19.40 -15.89
C ASP A 65 -39.40 -19.90 -16.29
N GLY A 66 -39.51 -21.10 -16.85
CA GLY A 66 -40.76 -21.70 -17.28
C GLY A 66 -41.37 -21.14 -18.58
N GLY A 67 -40.61 -20.29 -19.32
CA GLY A 67 -41.00 -19.77 -20.61
C GLY A 67 -40.00 -20.14 -21.68
N ARG A 68 -40.47 -20.26 -22.96
CA ARG A 68 -39.61 -20.50 -24.12
C ARG A 68 -39.13 -19.19 -24.71
N TYR A 69 -37.79 -18.98 -24.72
CA TYR A 69 -37.18 -17.78 -25.26
C TYR A 69 -36.14 -18.13 -26.31
N VAL A 70 -36.00 -17.21 -27.26
CA VAL A 70 -34.84 -17.26 -28.16
C VAL A 70 -33.59 -16.89 -27.37
N THR A 71 -32.54 -17.64 -27.57
CA THR A 71 -31.22 -17.42 -26.97
C THR A 71 -30.15 -17.40 -28.04
N VAL A 72 -29.06 -16.75 -27.79
CA VAL A 72 -27.87 -16.79 -28.62
C VAL A 72 -26.62 -16.84 -27.77
N GLN A 73 -25.66 -17.64 -28.17
CA GLN A 73 -24.34 -17.64 -27.60
C GLN A 73 -23.53 -16.51 -28.22
N VAL A 74 -23.13 -15.54 -27.39
CA VAL A 74 -22.25 -14.45 -27.79
C VAL A 74 -20.88 -14.68 -27.18
N GLN A 75 -19.88 -14.78 -28.03
CA GLN A 75 -18.50 -14.84 -27.58
C GLN A 75 -17.96 -13.43 -27.36
N GLN A 76 -17.70 -13.08 -26.12
CA GLN A 76 -17.03 -11.85 -25.77
C GLN A 76 -15.53 -12.13 -25.66
N THR A 77 -14.77 -11.57 -26.59
CA THR A 77 -13.32 -11.67 -26.57
C THR A 77 -12.76 -10.96 -25.33
N GLY A 78 -11.94 -11.65 -24.55
CA GLY A 78 -11.29 -11.09 -23.37
C GLY A 78 -10.40 -9.91 -23.74
N LYS A 79 -10.33 -8.92 -22.86
CA LYS A 79 -9.48 -7.74 -23.04
C LYS A 79 -8.05 -8.01 -22.58
N PRO A 80 -7.02 -7.34 -23.12
CA PRO A 80 -5.66 -7.35 -22.58
C PRO A 80 -5.63 -6.88 -21.12
N ALA A 81 -4.82 -7.53 -20.28
CA ALA A 81 -4.68 -7.18 -18.87
C ALA A 81 -4.30 -5.70 -18.66
N LEU A 82 -3.42 -5.17 -19.51
CA LEU A 82 -3.01 -3.77 -19.46
C LEU A 82 -4.21 -2.81 -19.55
N GLN A 83 -5.15 -3.10 -20.46
CA GLN A 83 -6.35 -2.28 -20.63
C GLN A 83 -7.28 -2.39 -19.43
N ILE A 84 -7.50 -3.61 -18.91
CA ILE A 84 -8.36 -3.85 -17.74
C ILE A 84 -7.80 -3.14 -16.53
N LEU A 85 -6.49 -3.24 -16.29
CA LEU A 85 -5.83 -2.59 -15.16
C LEU A 85 -5.92 -1.07 -15.26
N ALA A 86 -5.71 -0.49 -16.46
CA ALA A 86 -5.86 0.94 -16.67
C ALA A 86 -7.28 1.45 -16.34
N GLU A 87 -8.31 0.67 -16.68
CA GLU A 87 -9.72 0.98 -16.39
C GLU A 87 -10.07 0.76 -14.89
N ALA A 88 -9.50 -0.25 -14.24
CA ALA A 88 -9.87 -0.70 -12.90
C ALA A 88 -9.12 -0.01 -11.76
N LEU A 89 -7.83 0.32 -11.94
CA LEU A 89 -6.98 0.84 -10.86
C LEU A 89 -7.51 2.13 -10.20
N PRO A 90 -8.04 3.13 -10.92
CA PRO A 90 -8.63 4.31 -10.28
C PRO A 90 -9.77 3.96 -9.33
N GLY A 91 -10.63 3.01 -9.72
CA GLY A 91 -11.71 2.50 -8.89
C GLY A 91 -11.21 1.71 -7.68
N ALA A 92 -10.18 0.89 -7.86
CA ALA A 92 -9.57 0.14 -6.77
C ALA A 92 -8.99 1.09 -5.70
N ILE A 93 -8.27 2.14 -6.10
CA ILE A 93 -7.73 3.15 -5.18
C ILE A 93 -8.87 3.90 -4.45
N THR A 94 -9.93 4.25 -5.17
CA THR A 94 -11.10 4.94 -4.59
C THR A 94 -11.79 4.11 -3.52
N ASN A 95 -11.79 2.79 -3.66
CA ASN A 95 -12.45 1.86 -2.73
C ASN A 95 -11.64 1.57 -1.45
N LEU A 96 -10.40 2.04 -1.35
CA LEU A 96 -9.63 1.95 -0.11
C LEU A 96 -10.29 2.80 0.98
N LYS A 97 -10.50 2.19 2.14
CA LYS A 97 -11.12 2.84 3.29
C LYS A 97 -10.06 3.14 4.35
N PHE A 98 -10.17 4.32 4.95
CA PHE A 98 -9.30 4.79 6.03
C PHE A 98 -10.17 5.40 7.13
N ASP A 99 -9.82 5.16 8.38
CA ASP A 99 -10.51 5.77 9.54
C ASP A 99 -10.44 7.29 9.50
N LYS A 100 -9.30 7.82 9.03
CA LYS A 100 -9.09 9.25 8.84
C LYS A 100 -8.60 9.53 7.44
N SER A 101 -9.23 10.49 6.77
CA SER A 101 -8.87 10.93 5.44
C SER A 101 -8.85 12.45 5.33
N MET A 102 -8.14 12.97 4.36
CA MET A 102 -8.06 14.39 4.04
C MET A 102 -8.20 14.64 2.54
N ARG A 103 -8.57 15.84 2.16
CA ARG A 103 -8.53 16.35 0.79
C ARG A 103 -7.44 17.41 0.71
N TRP A 104 -6.69 17.44 -0.39
CA TRP A 104 -5.49 18.30 -0.48
C TRP A 104 -5.38 19.09 -1.80
N ASN A 105 -6.20 18.80 -2.80
CA ASN A 105 -6.16 19.49 -4.10
C ASN A 105 -7.56 19.60 -4.71
N SER A 106 -7.64 20.20 -5.90
CA SER A 106 -8.90 20.46 -6.63
C SER A 106 -9.61 19.19 -7.12
N SER A 107 -8.97 18.02 -7.13
CA SER A 107 -9.62 16.75 -7.49
C SER A 107 -10.68 16.31 -6.47
N ASN A 108 -10.66 16.89 -5.28
CA ASN A 108 -11.55 16.56 -4.16
C ASN A 108 -11.52 15.08 -3.71
N VAL A 109 -10.48 14.34 -4.10
CA VAL A 109 -10.25 12.96 -3.66
C VAL A 109 -9.91 12.95 -2.18
N ALA A 110 -10.51 12.03 -1.42
CA ALA A 110 -10.21 11.79 -0.01
C ALA A 110 -9.28 10.57 0.12
N PHE A 111 -8.16 10.74 0.82
CA PHE A 111 -7.20 9.68 1.11
C PHE A 111 -6.55 9.92 2.48
N SER A 112 -5.88 8.91 3.06
CA SER A 112 -5.24 9.04 4.38
C SER A 112 -4.15 10.11 4.42
N ARG A 113 -3.43 10.28 3.31
CA ARG A 113 -2.38 11.29 3.10
C ARG A 113 -2.39 11.76 1.65
N PRO A 114 -1.84 12.95 1.32
CA PRO A 114 -1.70 13.40 -0.06
C PRO A 114 -0.90 12.39 -0.90
N ILE A 115 -1.51 11.89 -1.97
CA ILE A 115 -0.81 11.07 -2.95
C ILE A 115 0.17 11.97 -3.71
N ARG A 116 1.43 11.54 -3.84
CA ARG A 116 2.51 12.30 -4.46
C ARG A 116 3.02 11.71 -5.77
N TRP A 117 2.85 10.42 -5.98
CA TRP A 117 3.17 9.72 -7.22
C TRP A 117 2.32 8.46 -7.35
N LEU A 118 2.22 7.99 -8.58
CA LEU A 118 1.57 6.74 -8.93
C LEU A 118 2.53 5.97 -9.83
N LEU A 119 2.95 4.80 -9.37
CA LEU A 119 3.72 3.83 -10.16
C LEU A 119 2.82 2.63 -10.40
N ALA A 120 2.61 2.27 -11.67
CA ALA A 120 1.88 1.06 -12.02
C ALA A 120 2.48 0.47 -13.30
N ILE A 121 2.99 -0.75 -13.20
CA ILE A 121 3.65 -1.47 -14.29
C ILE A 121 3.15 -2.91 -14.36
N LEU A 122 3.10 -3.44 -15.56
CA LEU A 122 2.83 -4.84 -15.89
C LEU A 122 4.03 -5.37 -16.69
N GLY A 123 4.87 -6.18 -16.06
CA GLY A 123 6.18 -6.49 -16.62
C GLY A 123 7.01 -5.22 -16.80
N ASP A 124 7.39 -4.92 -18.04
CA ASP A 124 8.10 -3.70 -18.43
C ASP A 124 7.18 -2.58 -18.94
N GLN A 125 5.86 -2.80 -18.99
CA GLN A 125 4.90 -1.85 -19.55
C GLN A 125 4.27 -0.96 -18.50
N LEU A 126 4.21 0.35 -18.76
CA LEU A 126 3.44 1.29 -17.96
C LEU A 126 1.94 1.00 -18.10
N ILE A 127 1.22 0.90 -16.99
CA ILE A 127 -0.24 0.90 -16.98
C ILE A 127 -0.70 2.36 -16.91
N PRO A 128 -1.23 2.93 -18.01
CA PRO A 128 -1.55 4.36 -18.04
C PRO A 128 -2.91 4.64 -17.38
N PHE A 129 -2.91 5.40 -16.30
CA PHE A 129 -4.14 5.92 -15.69
C PHE A 129 -3.86 7.23 -14.93
N THR A 130 -4.93 7.93 -14.58
CA THR A 130 -4.86 9.18 -13.81
C THR A 130 -5.71 9.07 -12.56
N TYR A 131 -5.18 9.52 -11.42
CA TYR A 131 -5.91 9.57 -10.16
C TYR A 131 -5.46 10.76 -9.31
N ALA A 132 -6.41 11.45 -8.69
CA ALA A 132 -6.16 12.61 -7.83
C ALA A 132 -5.32 13.73 -8.49
N GLY A 133 -5.45 13.90 -9.81
CA GLY A 133 -4.66 14.88 -10.58
C GLY A 133 -3.25 14.44 -10.94
N LEU A 134 -2.88 13.20 -10.68
CA LEU A 134 -1.58 12.61 -11.01
C LEU A 134 -1.74 11.55 -12.09
N SER A 135 -0.84 11.51 -13.04
CA SER A 135 -0.71 10.40 -13.99
C SER A 135 0.26 9.35 -13.46
N SER A 136 -0.01 8.09 -13.75
CA SER A 136 0.94 7.01 -13.48
C SER A 136 2.21 7.19 -14.31
N ALA A 137 3.35 6.83 -13.73
CA ALA A 137 4.65 6.91 -14.38
C ALA A 137 5.53 5.72 -13.96
N LYS A 138 6.57 5.44 -14.74
CA LYS A 138 7.62 4.46 -14.40
C LYS A 138 8.67 5.10 -13.47
N GLN A 139 8.20 5.73 -12.40
CA GLN A 139 9.05 6.45 -11.46
C GLN A 139 8.60 6.21 -10.03
N THR A 140 9.57 6.09 -9.13
CA THR A 140 9.36 6.06 -7.68
C THR A 140 10.19 7.13 -6.99
N ARG A 141 10.08 7.21 -5.67
CA ARG A 141 10.85 8.15 -4.86
C ARG A 141 11.70 7.38 -3.86
N GLY A 142 12.93 7.82 -3.69
CA GLY A 142 13.85 7.34 -2.67
C GLY A 142 13.47 7.79 -1.26
N LEU A 143 14.39 7.62 -0.33
CA LEU A 143 14.29 8.17 1.02
C LEU A 143 14.21 9.69 0.97
N ARG A 144 13.41 10.27 1.86
CA ARG A 144 13.32 11.71 2.02
C ARG A 144 14.69 12.28 2.46
N PHE A 145 15.07 13.42 1.94
CA PHE A 145 16.34 14.11 2.23
C PHE A 145 17.59 13.49 1.60
N GLN A 146 17.44 12.65 0.57
CA GLN A 146 18.56 12.24 -0.29
C GLN A 146 18.64 13.11 -1.53
N GLU A 147 19.83 13.16 -2.15
CA GLU A 147 20.11 14.02 -3.32
C GLU A 147 19.24 13.67 -4.54
N GLN A 148 18.96 12.39 -4.73
CA GLN A 148 18.11 11.91 -5.83
C GLN A 148 16.73 11.52 -5.31
N GLU A 149 15.76 12.41 -5.50
CA GLU A 149 14.40 12.19 -4.99
C GLU A 149 13.54 11.30 -5.91
N VAL A 150 13.79 11.33 -7.21
CA VAL A 150 13.03 10.58 -8.23
C VAL A 150 13.93 9.55 -8.89
N LEU A 151 13.46 8.32 -8.96
CA LEU A 151 14.18 7.14 -9.46
C LEU A 151 13.35 6.46 -10.54
N ASP A 152 13.95 6.16 -11.68
CA ASP A 152 13.29 5.47 -12.78
C ASP A 152 13.15 3.96 -12.46
N VAL A 153 12.02 3.38 -12.86
CA VAL A 153 11.65 2.00 -12.60
C VAL A 153 11.26 1.33 -13.90
N ASP A 154 12.11 0.45 -14.41
CA ASP A 154 11.87 -0.23 -15.68
C ASP A 154 10.99 -1.48 -15.54
N SER A 155 11.08 -2.17 -14.40
CA SER A 155 10.38 -3.42 -14.11
C SER A 155 10.04 -3.54 -12.63
N PRO A 156 9.19 -4.50 -12.21
CA PRO A 156 8.99 -4.82 -10.80
C PRO A 156 10.29 -5.15 -10.06
N ASP A 157 11.20 -5.91 -10.68
CA ASP A 157 12.49 -6.28 -10.07
C ASP A 157 13.34 -5.04 -9.82
N THR A 158 13.39 -4.10 -10.79
CA THR A 158 14.09 -2.82 -10.62
C THR A 158 13.50 -2.02 -9.45
N TYR A 159 12.18 -2.04 -9.27
CA TYR A 159 11.54 -1.37 -8.14
C TYR A 159 12.01 -1.94 -6.80
N PHE A 160 12.01 -3.26 -6.64
CA PHE A 160 12.45 -3.89 -5.39
C PHE A 160 13.95 -3.71 -5.15
N ALA A 161 14.77 -3.81 -6.19
CA ALA A 161 16.22 -3.52 -6.10
C ALA A 161 16.50 -2.09 -5.62
N ILE A 162 15.76 -1.10 -6.13
CA ILE A 162 15.84 0.29 -5.67
C ILE A 162 15.51 0.41 -4.18
N LEU A 163 14.46 -0.27 -3.71
CA LEU A 163 14.08 -0.22 -2.30
C LEU A 163 15.15 -0.84 -1.40
N GLU A 164 15.73 -1.96 -1.82
CA GLU A 164 16.82 -2.64 -1.13
C GLU A 164 18.07 -1.73 -1.04
N GLU A 165 18.50 -1.13 -2.16
CA GLU A 165 19.60 -0.16 -2.20
C GLU A 165 19.39 1.01 -1.25
N GLN A 166 18.16 1.52 -1.19
CA GLN A 166 17.75 2.59 -0.28
C GLN A 166 17.50 2.11 1.16
N LYS A 167 17.66 0.81 1.44
CA LYS A 167 17.33 0.18 2.73
C LYS A 167 15.90 0.47 3.19
N ILE A 168 14.97 0.55 2.25
CA ILE A 168 13.53 0.71 2.52
C ILE A 168 12.92 -0.66 2.71
N VAL A 169 12.43 -0.94 3.90
CA VAL A 169 11.82 -2.22 4.26
C VAL A 169 10.31 -2.12 4.13
N LEU A 170 9.74 -2.78 3.11
CA LEU A 170 8.28 -2.77 2.85
C LEU A 170 7.51 -3.66 3.81
N ASP A 171 8.05 -4.84 4.09
CA ASP A 171 7.41 -5.79 5.00
C ASP A 171 7.41 -5.25 6.44
N VAL A 172 6.24 -5.26 7.07
CA VAL A 172 6.03 -4.69 8.39
C VAL A 172 6.70 -5.55 9.47
N GLU A 173 6.56 -6.87 9.36
CA GLU A 173 7.13 -7.80 10.33
C GLU A 173 8.66 -7.82 10.27
N GLU A 174 9.22 -7.81 9.06
CA GLU A 174 10.66 -7.70 8.86
C GLU A 174 11.18 -6.37 9.43
N ARG A 175 10.50 -5.26 9.14
CA ARG A 175 10.89 -3.94 9.65
C ARG A 175 10.81 -3.88 11.17
N ARG A 176 9.78 -4.46 11.78
CA ARG A 176 9.62 -4.60 13.22
C ARG A 176 10.79 -5.37 13.86
N LYS A 177 11.13 -6.50 13.26
CA LYS A 177 12.26 -7.33 13.72
C LYS A 177 13.59 -6.58 13.65
N ILE A 178 13.85 -5.88 12.54
CA ILE A 178 15.07 -5.05 12.39
C ILE A 178 15.14 -3.99 13.48
N ILE A 179 14.04 -3.30 13.78
CA ILE A 179 13.98 -2.28 14.82
C ILE A 179 14.26 -2.91 16.19
N GLU A 180 13.61 -4.01 16.50
CA GLU A 180 13.77 -4.72 17.77
C GLU A 180 15.22 -5.17 17.99
N GLU A 181 15.87 -5.76 16.98
CA GLU A 181 17.26 -6.18 17.02
C GLU A 181 18.21 -4.99 17.24
N GLN A 182 18.00 -3.89 16.51
CA GLN A 182 18.81 -2.67 16.68
C GLN A 182 18.61 -2.05 18.06
N VAL A 183 17.40 -2.02 18.59
CA VAL A 183 17.12 -1.50 19.95
C VAL A 183 17.83 -2.35 21.00
N LYS A 184 17.73 -3.69 20.91
CA LYS A 184 18.43 -4.61 21.82
C LYS A 184 19.95 -4.42 21.79
N GLU A 185 20.52 -4.28 20.59
CA GLU A 185 21.96 -4.03 20.42
C GLU A 185 22.38 -2.72 21.09
N LYS A 186 21.62 -1.63 20.85
CA LYS A 186 21.90 -0.33 21.45
C LYS A 186 21.76 -0.33 22.97
N ILE A 187 20.71 -0.97 23.51
CA ILE A 187 20.54 -1.15 24.97
C ILE A 187 21.75 -1.86 25.57
N LYS A 188 22.20 -2.97 25.00
CA LYS A 188 23.39 -3.72 25.49
C LYS A 188 24.66 -2.87 25.42
N SER A 189 24.84 -2.07 24.39
CA SER A 189 26.03 -1.24 24.19
C SER A 189 26.19 -0.15 25.25
N CYS A 190 25.10 0.30 25.88
CA CYS A 190 25.15 1.23 27.03
C CYS A 190 24.99 0.57 28.41
N GLY A 191 25.07 -0.76 28.47
CA GLY A 191 25.03 -1.52 29.73
C GLY A 191 23.61 -1.76 30.26
N GLY A 192 22.60 -1.54 29.45
CA GLY A 192 21.20 -1.75 29.81
C GLY A 192 20.74 -3.20 29.69
N ALA A 193 19.56 -3.49 30.25
CA ALA A 193 18.84 -4.75 30.12
C ALA A 193 17.74 -4.66 29.04
N ASP A 194 17.63 -5.69 28.18
CA ASP A 194 16.75 -5.69 27.00
C ASP A 194 15.34 -6.24 27.22
N HIS A 195 15.03 -6.63 28.48
CA HIS A 195 13.77 -7.32 28.78
C HIS A 195 12.53 -6.44 28.92
N ARG A 196 12.64 -5.13 28.70
CA ARG A 196 11.55 -4.17 28.85
C ARG A 196 11.21 -3.40 27.56
N ILE A 197 11.45 -4.01 26.39
CA ILE A 197 10.97 -3.44 25.12
C ILE A 197 9.45 -3.64 25.08
N GLU A 198 8.72 -2.53 25.06
CA GLU A 198 7.26 -2.56 25.00
C GLU A 198 6.78 -2.78 23.57
N GLU A 199 5.93 -3.78 23.39
CA GLU A 199 5.38 -4.18 22.09
C GLU A 199 4.61 -3.04 21.41
N ASP A 200 3.73 -2.35 22.15
CA ASP A 200 2.92 -1.25 21.62
C ASP A 200 3.80 -0.10 21.08
N LEU A 201 4.88 0.23 21.77
CA LEU A 201 5.82 1.26 21.31
C LEU A 201 6.60 0.80 20.08
N LEU A 202 7.03 -0.46 20.07
CA LEU A 202 7.72 -1.06 18.94
C LEU A 202 6.83 -1.06 17.70
N ASP A 203 5.58 -1.45 17.84
CA ASP A 203 4.59 -1.44 16.76
C ASP A 203 4.34 -0.01 16.25
N GLU A 204 4.16 0.97 17.14
CA GLU A 204 3.99 2.37 16.77
C GLU A 204 5.20 2.89 15.99
N VAL A 205 6.42 2.68 16.48
CA VAL A 205 7.66 3.10 15.81
C VAL A 205 7.84 2.42 14.45
N THR A 206 7.50 1.12 14.35
CA THR A 206 7.53 0.38 13.10
C THR A 206 6.67 1.03 12.01
N MET A 207 5.52 1.58 12.39
CA MET A 207 4.62 2.28 11.47
C MET A 207 5.04 3.71 11.15
N MET A 208 6.09 4.24 11.80
CA MET A 208 6.56 5.61 11.57
C MET A 208 7.74 5.73 10.61
N VAL A 209 8.47 4.64 10.37
CA VAL A 209 9.71 4.63 9.58
C VAL A 209 9.63 3.65 8.41
N GLU A 210 10.44 3.87 7.38
CA GLU A 210 10.59 2.96 6.24
C GLU A 210 12.02 2.43 6.09
N SER A 211 13.00 3.10 6.71
CA SER A 211 14.42 2.72 6.74
C SER A 211 14.95 2.97 8.15
N PRO A 212 14.76 2.02 9.07
CA PRO A 212 15.07 2.22 10.48
C PRO A 212 16.57 2.25 10.75
N THR A 213 17.03 3.23 11.55
CA THR A 213 18.37 3.31 12.12
C THR A 213 18.27 3.74 13.58
N ALA A 214 18.68 2.85 14.49
CA ALA A 214 18.66 3.13 15.92
C ALA A 214 19.86 3.98 16.35
N PHE A 215 19.62 4.91 17.26
CA PHE A 215 20.65 5.71 17.93
C PHE A 215 20.43 5.74 19.44
N ILE A 216 21.52 5.99 20.18
CA ILE A 216 21.48 6.22 21.61
C ILE A 216 21.53 7.72 21.85
N GLY A 217 20.61 8.24 22.64
CA GLY A 217 20.70 9.57 23.23
C GLY A 217 20.82 9.48 24.75
N SER A 218 21.25 10.57 25.37
CA SER A 218 21.40 10.68 26.81
C SER A 218 20.82 11.99 27.34
N PHE A 219 20.60 12.03 28.63
CA PHE A 219 20.25 13.24 29.39
C PHE A 219 21.05 13.30 30.68
N GLU A 220 21.07 14.46 31.33
CA GLU A 220 21.82 14.71 32.54
C GLU A 220 21.31 13.84 33.68
N ALA A 221 22.23 13.26 34.45
CA ALA A 221 21.90 12.32 35.53
C ALA A 221 21.04 12.96 36.65
N GLU A 222 21.08 14.27 36.80
CA GLU A 222 20.26 15.01 37.78
C GLU A 222 18.74 14.89 37.51
N TYR A 223 18.33 14.63 36.25
CA TYR A 223 16.92 14.38 35.96
C TYR A 223 16.41 13.04 36.50
N LEU A 224 17.31 12.09 36.86
CA LEU A 224 16.91 10.84 37.49
C LEU A 224 16.38 11.03 38.93
N ASP A 225 16.55 12.20 39.52
CA ASP A 225 15.90 12.60 40.78
C ASP A 225 14.39 12.85 40.64
N LEU A 226 13.90 13.03 39.38
CA LEU A 226 12.48 13.13 39.11
C LEU A 226 11.80 11.74 39.14
N PRO A 227 10.49 11.67 39.38
CA PRO A 227 9.78 10.40 39.35
C PRO A 227 9.98 9.66 38.00
N PRO A 228 10.47 8.42 38.00
CA PRO A 228 10.75 7.68 36.74
C PRO A 228 9.57 7.58 35.79
N GLU A 229 8.33 7.50 36.31
CA GLU A 229 7.11 7.40 35.53
C GLU A 229 6.90 8.64 34.66
N VAL A 230 7.31 9.82 35.14
CA VAL A 230 7.21 11.10 34.39
C VAL A 230 8.19 11.06 33.23
N LEU A 231 9.46 10.72 33.49
CA LEU A 231 10.50 10.62 32.47
C LEU A 231 10.14 9.59 31.40
N ILE A 232 9.72 8.40 31.81
CA ILE A 232 9.27 7.32 30.90
C ILE A 232 8.07 7.77 30.07
N SER A 233 7.09 8.44 30.67
CA SER A 233 5.92 8.93 29.95
C SER A 233 6.30 9.96 28.89
N VAL A 234 7.20 10.90 29.19
CA VAL A 234 7.71 11.89 28.24
C VAL A 234 8.45 11.22 27.09
N MET A 235 9.39 10.31 27.38
CA MET A 235 10.14 9.59 26.35
C MET A 235 9.22 8.79 25.43
N LYS A 236 8.32 8.00 25.99
CA LYS A 236 7.47 7.09 25.22
C LYS A 236 6.34 7.82 24.49
N LYS A 237 5.49 8.58 25.21
CA LYS A 237 4.27 9.16 24.65
C LYS A 237 4.51 10.36 23.74
N HIS A 238 5.57 11.13 24.01
CA HIS A 238 5.82 12.35 23.25
C HIS A 238 6.91 12.22 22.20
N GLN A 239 7.93 11.37 22.46
CA GLN A 239 9.10 11.26 21.60
C GLN A 239 9.24 9.90 20.90
N ARG A 240 8.50 8.86 21.32
CA ARG A 240 8.61 7.49 20.82
C ARG A 240 10.02 6.93 21.00
N TYR A 241 10.66 7.26 22.12
CA TYR A 241 11.94 6.68 22.53
C TYR A 241 11.72 5.50 23.45
N PHE A 242 12.63 4.54 23.35
CA PHE A 242 12.69 3.39 24.24
C PHE A 242 13.56 3.78 25.45
N PRO A 243 13.00 3.83 26.67
CA PRO A 243 13.77 4.03 27.88
C PRO A 243 14.72 2.86 28.12
N VAL A 244 15.91 3.15 28.65
CA VAL A 244 16.89 2.12 29.00
C VAL A 244 16.87 1.89 30.48
N PHE A 245 16.87 0.61 30.90
CA PHE A 245 16.89 0.19 32.29
C PHE A 245 18.14 -0.67 32.55
N ASP A 246 18.68 -0.61 33.77
CA ASP A 246 19.74 -1.49 34.19
C ASP A 246 19.23 -2.90 34.53
N LEU A 247 20.13 -3.80 34.98
CA LEU A 247 19.80 -5.17 35.39
C LEU A 247 18.90 -5.25 36.64
N ASN A 248 18.88 -4.21 37.46
CA ASN A 248 18.02 -4.10 38.63
C ASN A 248 16.63 -3.54 38.30
N GLY A 249 16.47 -3.05 37.06
CA GLY A 249 15.25 -2.43 36.61
C GLY A 249 15.15 -0.94 36.91
N GLU A 250 16.23 -0.28 37.29
CA GLU A 250 16.29 1.15 37.49
C GLU A 250 16.46 1.89 36.15
N LEU A 251 15.80 3.03 36.02
CA LEU A 251 15.90 3.85 34.80
C LEU A 251 17.31 4.41 34.65
N MET A 252 17.93 4.23 33.50
CA MET A 252 19.21 4.82 33.14
C MET A 252 19.05 6.16 32.44
N LYS A 253 20.10 6.98 32.39
CA LYS A 253 20.12 8.28 31.69
C LYS A 253 20.18 8.18 30.17
N PHE A 254 19.84 7.03 29.59
CA PHE A 254 19.91 6.76 28.19
C PHE A 254 18.51 6.48 27.61
N PHE A 255 18.34 6.79 26.34
CA PHE A 255 17.18 6.40 25.57
C PHE A 255 17.59 5.95 24.17
N ILE A 256 16.80 5.09 23.56
CA ILE A 256 17.01 4.67 22.17
C ILE A 256 15.94 5.31 21.30
N GLY A 257 16.38 6.04 20.28
CA GLY A 257 15.50 6.57 19.24
C GLY A 257 15.68 5.83 17.91
N ILE A 258 14.64 5.80 17.09
CA ILE A 258 14.69 5.26 15.73
C ILE A 258 14.55 6.40 14.72
N ARG A 259 15.60 6.61 13.95
CA ARG A 259 15.63 7.52 12.83
C ARG A 259 15.07 6.82 11.58
N ASN A 260 14.33 7.56 10.76
CA ASN A 260 13.99 7.13 9.40
C ASN A 260 15.05 7.61 8.41
N GLY A 261 15.98 6.75 8.06
CA GLY A 261 17.11 7.04 7.17
C GLY A 261 18.42 6.39 7.62
N ASN A 262 19.51 6.68 6.92
CA ASN A 262 20.85 6.13 7.18
C ASN A 262 21.60 6.85 8.32
N GLU A 263 22.82 6.44 8.61
CA GLU A 263 23.66 7.01 9.66
C GLU A 263 24.31 8.36 9.33
N LYS A 264 24.14 8.87 8.10
CA LYS A 264 24.74 10.15 7.72
C LYS A 264 24.23 11.26 8.63
N HIS A 265 25.14 12.02 9.25
CA HIS A 265 24.81 13.06 10.22
C HIS A 265 24.06 12.57 11.47
N ILE A 266 24.29 11.34 11.91
CA ILE A 266 23.62 10.79 13.08
C ILE A 266 23.89 11.59 14.35
N GLU A 267 25.08 12.16 14.50
CA GLU A 267 25.48 12.97 15.66
C GLU A 267 24.60 14.22 15.81
N GLN A 268 24.28 14.92 14.71
CA GLN A 268 23.37 16.07 14.76
C GLN A 268 21.94 15.65 15.11
N VAL A 269 21.54 14.45 14.68
CA VAL A 269 20.22 13.88 15.04
C VAL A 269 20.19 13.57 16.54
N ILE A 270 21.23 12.96 17.09
CA ILE A 270 21.35 12.65 18.52
C ILE A 270 21.29 13.94 19.33
N ASP A 271 22.16 14.92 19.05
CA ASP A 271 22.19 16.21 19.75
C ASP A 271 20.82 16.90 19.73
N GLY A 272 20.16 16.98 18.57
CA GLY A 272 18.83 17.59 18.49
C GLY A 272 17.77 16.85 19.32
N ASN A 273 17.82 15.51 19.40
CA ASN A 273 16.88 14.74 20.21
C ASN A 273 17.18 14.84 21.71
N GLU A 274 18.46 14.91 22.12
CA GLU A 274 18.85 15.16 23.51
C GLU A 274 18.38 16.53 23.98
N GLN A 275 18.52 17.58 23.16
CA GLN A 275 18.00 18.93 23.46
C GLN A 275 16.49 18.92 23.68
N VAL A 276 15.73 18.17 22.86
CA VAL A 276 14.28 18.02 23.05
C VAL A 276 13.95 17.34 24.38
N VAL A 277 14.68 16.31 24.77
CA VAL A 277 14.49 15.62 26.06
C VAL A 277 14.77 16.57 27.21
N ARG A 278 15.90 17.30 27.18
CA ARG A 278 16.23 18.32 28.19
C ARG A 278 15.13 19.36 28.35
N ALA A 279 14.65 19.92 27.23
CA ALA A 279 13.59 20.91 27.26
C ALA A 279 12.23 20.39 27.79
N ARG A 280 12.06 19.07 27.83
CA ARG A 280 10.87 18.42 28.38
C ARG A 280 11.00 18.04 29.86
N PHE A 281 12.23 17.82 30.33
CA PHE A 281 12.51 17.48 31.72
C PHE A 281 12.74 18.72 32.60
N ALA A 282 13.18 19.83 32.00
CA ALA A 282 13.29 21.13 32.68
C ALA A 282 11.93 21.77 32.93
#